data_7a1150be2baf453ccc3ebf5b25faa176
#
_entry.id   7a1150be2baf453ccc3ebf5b25faa176
#
_cell.length_a   1.000
_cell.length_b   1.000
_cell.length_c   1.000
_cell.angle_alpha   90.00
_cell.angle_beta   90.00
_cell.angle_gamma   90.00
#
_symmetry.space_group_name_H-M   'P 1'
#
loop_
_entity.id
_entity.type
_entity.pdbx_description
1 polymer ?
#
loop_
_entity_poly.entity_id
_entity_poly.type
_entity_poly.pdbx_seq_one_letter_code
_entity_poly.pdbx_strand_id
1 'polypeptide(L)'
;MTKKKKSILSDQRFIVLLVIIALSAVFSFMSKEFRQYTTILSMLDFSYYDLLMAIGVTFPLITGGVDLSIGTGMVCYALIGGTLVRSNNVPVVVAMLLCVVLGIAIGALNGVLIGIMNLPPFLATLCTCMITRGAGSLCSATPWPTLNQPGGWFHSIFKLTIGQGRSASRYPLGFLWMILLVILMEFVLNHTKFGRYTNAIGSNKEAAALSGINVKFYHVMVYVVCGLFTGLAAIAYAAVTPTVQPGTGAGLEMDAIGGVFVGGVAASGGYGSVVGTLVGIFVIMLLKTGLPYVGLQANWQQIITGVVLIVAVLIDILKEKKSAH
;
A
#
# COMPACT_ATOMS: atom_id res chain seq x y z
N MET A 1 34.73 17.97 10.79
CA MET A 1 33.88 16.77 10.91
C MET A 1 33.78 16.10 9.54
N THR A 2 34.55 15.08 9.27
CA THR A 2 34.57 14.33 8.01
C THR A 2 33.29 13.51 7.90
N LYS A 3 32.41 13.87 6.95
CA LYS A 3 31.27 13.00 6.56
C LYS A 3 31.84 11.64 6.09
N LYS A 4 31.80 10.64 6.96
CA LYS A 4 32.03 9.24 6.54
C LYS A 4 31.08 8.97 5.36
N LYS A 5 31.60 8.76 4.15
CA LYS A 5 30.84 8.26 3.02
C LYS A 5 30.18 6.95 3.47
N LYS A 6 28.86 6.96 3.74
CA LYS A 6 28.12 5.71 3.96
C LYS A 6 28.36 4.85 2.72
N SER A 7 28.89 3.65 2.91
CA SER A 7 29.04 2.67 1.83
C SER A 7 27.67 2.44 1.17
N ILE A 8 27.61 2.45 -0.14
CA ILE A 8 26.39 2.16 -0.93
C ILE A 8 25.79 0.82 -0.49
N LEU A 9 26.63 -0.14 -0.09
CA LEU A 9 26.24 -1.45 0.46
C LEU A 9 25.56 -1.38 1.83
N SER A 10 25.63 -0.25 2.55
CA SER A 10 24.94 -0.07 3.84
C SER A 10 23.55 0.55 3.68
N ASP A 11 23.15 0.97 2.47
CA ASP A 11 21.80 1.47 2.18
C ASP A 11 20.84 0.28 2.08
N GLN A 12 19.80 0.28 2.93
CA GLN A 12 18.80 -0.80 2.98
C GLN A 12 18.12 -0.98 1.61
N ARG A 13 17.89 0.10 0.88
CA ARG A 13 17.29 0.09 -0.46
C ARG A 13 18.11 -0.75 -1.45
N PHE A 14 19.44 -0.63 -1.37
CA PHE A 14 20.34 -1.40 -2.24
C PHE A 14 20.32 -2.91 -1.89
N ILE A 15 20.27 -3.24 -0.60
CA ILE A 15 20.15 -4.65 -0.14
C ILE A 15 18.82 -5.24 -0.64
N VAL A 16 17.71 -4.51 -0.49
CA VAL A 16 16.38 -4.96 -0.92
C VAL A 16 16.32 -5.12 -2.44
N LEU A 17 16.98 -4.24 -3.20
CA LEU A 17 17.10 -4.39 -4.66
C LEU A 17 17.85 -5.67 -5.05
N LEU A 18 18.93 -5.99 -4.34
CA LEU A 18 19.66 -7.26 -4.55
C LEU A 18 18.78 -8.48 -4.25
N VAL A 19 17.94 -8.41 -3.21
CA VAL A 19 16.96 -9.47 -2.89
C VAL A 19 15.95 -9.64 -4.02
N ILE A 20 15.43 -8.55 -4.62
CA ILE A 20 14.55 -8.61 -5.79
C ILE A 20 15.24 -9.33 -6.95
N ILE A 21 16.48 -8.95 -7.27
CA ILE A 21 17.24 -9.55 -8.37
C ILE A 21 17.45 -11.04 -8.10
N ALA A 22 17.87 -11.41 -6.89
CA ALA A 22 18.10 -12.79 -6.50
C ALA A 22 16.82 -13.64 -6.58
N LEU A 23 15.70 -13.16 -6.01
CA LEU A 23 14.41 -13.86 -6.08
C LEU A 23 13.91 -13.99 -7.52
N SER A 24 14.02 -12.93 -8.32
CA SER A 24 13.65 -12.95 -9.74
C SER A 24 14.46 -13.97 -10.52
N ALA A 25 15.76 -14.08 -10.25
CA ALA A 25 16.64 -15.06 -10.87
C ALA A 25 16.24 -16.50 -10.46
N VAL A 26 15.99 -16.73 -9.16
CA VAL A 26 15.58 -18.06 -8.65
C VAL A 26 14.26 -18.50 -9.30
N PHE A 27 13.21 -17.65 -9.26
CA PHE A 27 11.91 -18.00 -9.85
C PHE A 27 12.00 -18.17 -11.38
N SER A 28 12.80 -17.35 -12.05
CA SER A 28 13.05 -17.47 -13.50
C SER A 28 13.80 -18.75 -13.86
N PHE A 29 14.68 -19.24 -12.99
CA PHE A 29 15.38 -20.51 -13.20
C PHE A 29 14.46 -21.71 -12.96
N MET A 30 13.59 -21.63 -11.93
CA MET A 30 12.71 -22.72 -11.51
C MET A 30 11.49 -22.90 -12.42
N SER A 31 10.97 -21.81 -13.03
CA SER A 31 9.76 -21.88 -13.88
C SER A 31 9.93 -21.08 -15.18
N LYS A 32 9.57 -21.74 -16.30
CA LYS A 32 9.48 -21.07 -17.62
C LYS A 32 8.27 -20.15 -17.70
N GLU A 33 7.18 -20.51 -17.04
CA GLU A 33 5.93 -19.76 -17.00
C GLU A 33 6.12 -18.43 -16.25
N PHE A 34 6.97 -18.40 -15.20
CA PHE A 34 7.30 -17.18 -14.49
C PHE A 34 7.95 -16.11 -15.39
N ARG A 35 8.72 -16.53 -16.41
CA ARG A 35 9.37 -15.62 -17.37
C ARG A 35 8.45 -15.04 -18.43
N GLN A 36 7.20 -15.48 -18.50
CA GLN A 36 6.27 -14.97 -19.50
C GLN A 36 5.90 -13.51 -19.23
N TYR A 37 5.76 -12.74 -20.30
CA TYR A 37 5.34 -11.34 -20.21
C TYR A 37 4.00 -11.18 -19.49
N THR A 38 3.07 -12.10 -19.68
CA THR A 38 1.76 -12.12 -19.00
C THR A 38 1.89 -12.24 -17.48
N THR A 39 2.87 -13.00 -16.98
CA THR A 39 3.13 -13.14 -15.54
C THR A 39 3.64 -11.83 -14.95
N ILE A 40 4.57 -11.17 -15.64
CA ILE A 40 5.09 -9.86 -15.23
C ILE A 40 3.96 -8.83 -15.21
N LEU A 41 3.10 -8.82 -16.22
CA LEU A 41 1.93 -7.92 -16.24
C LEU A 41 0.98 -8.19 -15.08
N SER A 42 0.69 -9.45 -14.76
CA SER A 42 -0.18 -9.82 -13.65
C SER A 42 0.42 -9.39 -12.30
N MET A 43 1.73 -9.56 -12.12
CA MET A 43 2.43 -9.08 -10.94
C MET A 43 2.32 -7.55 -10.78
N LEU A 44 2.50 -6.81 -11.87
CA LEU A 44 2.35 -5.35 -11.86
C LEU A 44 0.91 -4.92 -11.56
N ASP A 45 -0.09 -5.60 -12.14
CA ASP A 45 -1.49 -5.30 -11.90
C ASP A 45 -1.87 -5.45 -10.42
N PHE A 46 -1.47 -6.54 -9.78
CA PHE A 46 -1.73 -6.74 -8.36
C PHE A 46 -0.92 -5.78 -7.47
N SER A 47 0.23 -5.32 -7.94
CA SER A 47 1.04 -4.36 -7.17
C SER A 47 0.40 -2.98 -7.05
N TYR A 48 -0.55 -2.58 -7.92
CA TYR A 48 -1.10 -1.23 -7.92
C TYR A 48 -1.84 -0.90 -6.63
N TYR A 49 -2.77 -1.72 -6.20
CA TYR A 49 -3.53 -1.45 -4.98
C TYR A 49 -2.69 -1.64 -3.72
N ASP A 50 -1.79 -2.63 -3.70
CA ASP A 50 -0.90 -2.84 -2.56
C ASP A 50 0.08 -1.69 -2.39
N LEU A 51 0.63 -1.17 -3.49
CA LEU A 51 1.53 -0.01 -3.46
C LEU A 51 0.80 1.27 -3.03
N LEU A 52 -0.43 1.48 -3.49
CA LEU A 52 -1.24 2.63 -3.05
C LEU A 52 -1.50 2.57 -1.55
N MET A 53 -1.92 1.41 -1.01
CA MET A 53 -2.08 1.24 0.43
C MET A 53 -0.76 1.47 1.17
N ALA A 54 0.35 0.94 0.65
CA ALA A 54 1.67 1.08 1.25
C ALA A 54 2.16 2.53 1.27
N ILE A 55 1.97 3.29 0.20
CA ILE A 55 2.26 4.74 0.17
C ILE A 55 1.47 5.45 1.27
N GLY A 56 0.18 5.14 1.39
CA GLY A 56 -0.68 5.74 2.40
C GLY A 56 -0.22 5.42 3.82
N VAL A 57 -0.02 4.15 4.14
CA VAL A 57 0.33 3.70 5.50
C VAL A 57 1.76 4.03 5.91
N THR A 58 2.63 4.39 4.96
CA THR A 58 3.99 4.87 5.27
C THR A 58 3.97 6.07 6.24
N PHE A 59 3.03 7.00 6.09
CA PHE A 59 2.96 8.19 6.94
C PHE A 59 2.54 7.90 8.39
N PRO A 60 1.46 7.15 8.67
CA PRO A 60 1.18 6.67 10.02
C PRO A 60 2.35 5.90 10.65
N LEU A 61 2.98 4.98 9.91
CA LEU A 61 4.11 4.20 10.41
C LEU A 61 5.30 5.09 10.81
N ILE A 62 5.62 6.13 10.02
CA ILE A 62 6.67 7.10 10.38
C ILE A 62 6.32 7.83 11.69
N THR A 63 5.04 8.07 12.01
CA THR A 63 4.64 8.68 13.29
C THR A 63 4.54 7.69 14.45
N GLY A 64 4.95 6.43 14.25
CA GLY A 64 4.86 5.36 15.25
C GLY A 64 3.45 4.77 15.39
N GLY A 65 2.54 5.07 14.45
CA GLY A 65 1.19 4.49 14.39
C GLY A 65 1.08 3.43 13.30
N VAL A 66 -0.03 2.69 13.31
CA VAL A 66 -0.35 1.71 12.27
C VAL A 66 -1.81 1.90 11.85
N ASP A 67 -2.13 1.63 10.59
CA ASP A 67 -3.52 1.58 10.12
C ASP A 67 -3.84 0.19 9.55
N LEU A 68 -4.62 -0.57 10.30
CA LEU A 68 -5.07 -1.91 9.93
C LEU A 68 -6.37 -1.89 9.13
N SER A 69 -7.00 -0.74 8.96
CA SER A 69 -8.28 -0.63 8.25
C SER A 69 -8.14 -0.55 6.74
N ILE A 70 -6.92 -0.39 6.21
CA ILE A 70 -6.66 -0.12 4.79
C ILE A 70 -7.11 -1.25 3.87
N GLY A 71 -6.87 -2.52 4.21
CA GLY A 71 -7.24 -3.66 3.37
C GLY A 71 -8.76 -3.85 3.27
N THR A 72 -9.43 -3.92 4.42
CA THR A 72 -10.89 -4.08 4.48
C THR A 72 -11.62 -2.81 4.00
N GLY A 73 -11.06 -1.62 4.28
CA GLY A 73 -11.56 -0.34 3.79
C GLY A 73 -11.54 -0.27 2.26
N MET A 74 -10.41 -0.60 1.64
CA MET A 74 -10.27 -0.66 0.18
C MET A 74 -11.38 -1.49 -0.47
N VAL A 75 -11.59 -2.72 0.03
CA VAL A 75 -12.62 -3.61 -0.53
C VAL A 75 -14.02 -3.09 -0.25
N CYS A 76 -14.28 -2.56 0.96
CA CYS A 76 -15.56 -1.96 1.32
C CYS A 76 -15.94 -0.80 0.37
N TYR A 77 -15.01 0.13 0.12
CA TYR A 77 -15.26 1.28 -0.74
C TYR A 77 -15.50 0.84 -2.19
N ALA A 78 -14.72 -0.14 -2.68
CA ALA A 78 -14.93 -0.72 -4.00
C ALA A 78 -16.28 -1.44 -4.13
N LEU A 79 -16.75 -2.15 -3.09
CA LEU A 79 -18.07 -2.79 -3.06
C LEU A 79 -19.20 -1.75 -3.09
N ILE A 80 -19.13 -0.72 -2.26
CA ILE A 80 -20.14 0.35 -2.21
C ILE A 80 -20.19 1.07 -3.56
N GLY A 81 -19.04 1.48 -4.11
CA GLY A 81 -18.96 2.16 -5.39
C GLY A 81 -19.51 1.31 -6.53
N GLY A 82 -19.11 0.04 -6.61
CA GLY A 82 -19.60 -0.90 -7.64
C GLY A 82 -21.09 -1.19 -7.53
N THR A 83 -21.62 -1.32 -6.30
CA THR A 83 -23.06 -1.52 -6.07
C THR A 83 -23.88 -0.32 -6.57
N LEU A 84 -23.41 0.90 -6.34
CA LEU A 84 -24.09 2.12 -6.83
C LEU A 84 -24.07 2.21 -8.36
N VAL A 85 -22.97 1.87 -8.99
CA VAL A 85 -22.91 1.83 -10.47
C VAL A 85 -23.90 0.83 -11.03
N ARG A 86 -23.97 -0.37 -10.43
CA ARG A 86 -24.78 -1.47 -10.94
C ARG A 86 -26.27 -1.30 -10.65
N SER A 87 -26.64 -0.94 -9.42
CA SER A 87 -28.04 -0.93 -8.96
C SER A 87 -28.73 0.41 -9.22
N ASN A 88 -27.98 1.51 -9.16
CA ASN A 88 -28.54 2.87 -9.19
C ASN A 88 -28.15 3.65 -10.45
N ASN A 89 -27.47 3.01 -11.42
CA ASN A 89 -26.96 3.64 -12.64
C ASN A 89 -26.11 4.90 -12.38
N VAL A 90 -25.40 4.95 -11.26
CA VAL A 90 -24.52 6.07 -10.92
C VAL A 90 -23.32 6.07 -11.88
N PRO A 91 -22.92 7.21 -12.45
CA PRO A 91 -21.74 7.29 -13.30
C PRO A 91 -20.47 6.78 -12.58
N VAL A 92 -19.63 6.02 -13.30
CA VAL A 92 -18.40 5.43 -12.72
C VAL A 92 -17.50 6.47 -12.08
N VAL A 93 -17.41 7.69 -12.64
CA VAL A 93 -16.63 8.80 -12.04
C VAL A 93 -17.11 9.14 -10.65
N VAL A 94 -18.45 9.19 -10.44
CA VAL A 94 -19.04 9.50 -9.13
C VAL A 94 -18.72 8.39 -8.13
N ALA A 95 -18.78 7.13 -8.55
CA ALA A 95 -18.41 5.98 -7.72
C ALA A 95 -16.91 6.00 -7.35
N MET A 96 -16.03 6.37 -8.29
CA MET A 96 -14.60 6.55 -8.02
C MET A 96 -14.36 7.67 -6.99
N LEU A 97 -15.02 8.82 -7.15
CA LEU A 97 -14.93 9.92 -6.18
C LEU A 97 -15.45 9.50 -4.82
N LEU A 98 -16.54 8.74 -4.77
CA LEU A 98 -17.07 8.21 -3.51
C LEU A 98 -16.08 7.29 -2.80
N CYS A 99 -15.38 6.41 -3.53
CA CYS A 99 -14.32 5.57 -2.93
C CYS A 99 -13.25 6.43 -2.22
N VAL A 100 -12.84 7.52 -2.87
CA VAL A 100 -11.84 8.45 -2.30
C VAL A 100 -12.41 9.17 -1.08
N VAL A 101 -13.65 9.68 -1.16
CA VAL A 101 -14.31 10.38 -0.03
C VAL A 101 -14.49 9.46 1.16
N LEU A 102 -14.94 8.22 0.95
CA LEU A 102 -15.06 7.22 2.03
C LEU A 102 -13.70 6.91 2.66
N GLY A 103 -12.67 6.76 1.84
CA GLY A 103 -11.31 6.57 2.34
C GLY A 103 -10.85 7.74 3.22
N ILE A 104 -11.00 8.97 2.76
CA ILE A 104 -10.68 10.18 3.52
C ILE A 104 -11.51 10.25 4.82
N ALA A 105 -12.80 9.92 4.78
CA ALA A 105 -13.68 9.98 5.93
C ALA A 105 -13.25 8.97 7.03
N ILE A 106 -12.96 7.73 6.66
CA ILE A 106 -12.46 6.71 7.62
C ILE A 106 -11.05 7.06 8.10
N GLY A 107 -10.17 7.55 7.22
CA GLY A 107 -8.86 8.05 7.62
C GLY A 107 -8.95 9.22 8.61
N ALA A 108 -9.86 10.18 8.37
CA ALA A 108 -10.12 11.27 9.29
C ALA A 108 -10.67 10.77 10.64
N LEU A 109 -11.58 9.80 10.62
CA LEU A 109 -12.10 9.15 11.83
C LEU A 109 -10.94 8.51 12.64
N ASN A 110 -10.10 7.70 12.02
CA ASN A 110 -8.92 7.12 12.66
C ASN A 110 -8.00 8.21 13.21
N GLY A 111 -7.74 9.25 12.41
CA GLY A 111 -6.91 10.38 12.82
C GLY A 111 -7.47 11.12 14.05
N VAL A 112 -8.78 11.34 14.13
CA VAL A 112 -9.44 11.95 15.28
C VAL A 112 -9.34 11.06 16.52
N LEU A 113 -9.67 9.77 16.37
CA LEU A 113 -9.60 8.80 17.47
C LEU A 113 -8.18 8.73 18.07
N ILE A 114 -7.16 8.73 17.22
CA ILE A 114 -5.76 8.58 17.64
C ILE A 114 -5.14 9.92 18.05
N GLY A 115 -5.28 10.95 17.19
CA GLY A 115 -4.59 12.23 17.38
C GLY A 115 -5.24 13.16 18.38
N ILE A 116 -6.57 13.11 18.53
CA ILE A 116 -7.33 13.98 19.44
C ILE A 116 -7.79 13.24 20.68
N MET A 117 -8.39 12.05 20.52
CA MET A 117 -8.91 11.26 21.63
C MET A 117 -7.84 10.37 22.30
N ASN A 118 -6.64 10.32 21.73
CA ASN A 118 -5.49 9.54 22.24
C ASN A 118 -5.77 8.02 22.38
N LEU A 119 -6.60 7.44 21.51
CA LEU A 119 -6.73 6.00 21.44
C LEU A 119 -5.43 5.37 20.90
N PRO A 120 -5.04 4.19 21.40
CA PRO A 120 -3.93 3.44 20.79
C PRO A 120 -4.20 3.20 19.29
N PRO A 121 -3.24 3.48 18.39
CA PRO A 121 -3.43 3.35 16.94
C PRO A 121 -3.93 1.98 16.52
N PHE A 122 -3.33 0.92 17.07
CA PHE A 122 -3.74 -0.46 16.81
C PHE A 122 -5.21 -0.71 17.11
N LEU A 123 -5.69 -0.25 18.29
CA LEU A 123 -7.07 -0.47 18.72
C LEU A 123 -8.07 0.32 17.85
N ALA A 124 -7.79 1.60 17.60
CA ALA A 124 -8.65 2.46 16.79
C ALA A 124 -8.81 1.89 15.37
N THR A 125 -7.70 1.54 14.72
CA THR A 125 -7.72 1.04 13.34
C THR A 125 -8.22 -0.39 13.23
N LEU A 126 -8.06 -1.22 14.26
CA LEU A 126 -8.68 -2.53 14.31
C LEU A 126 -10.22 -2.42 14.39
N CYS A 127 -10.75 -1.50 15.20
CA CYS A 127 -12.19 -1.26 15.27
C CYS A 127 -12.74 -0.78 13.91
N THR A 128 -12.08 0.16 13.25
CA THR A 128 -12.50 0.62 11.92
C THR A 128 -12.31 -0.44 10.83
N CYS A 129 -11.31 -1.33 10.96
CA CYS A 129 -11.17 -2.53 10.14
C CYS A 129 -12.41 -3.45 10.27
N MET A 130 -12.88 -3.70 11.49
CA MET A 130 -14.09 -4.51 11.71
C MET A 130 -15.35 -3.81 11.16
N ILE A 131 -15.47 -2.49 11.34
CA ILE A 131 -16.57 -1.70 10.79
C ILE A 131 -16.59 -1.76 9.26
N THR A 132 -15.48 -1.50 8.60
CA THR A 132 -15.40 -1.54 7.13
C THR A 132 -15.60 -2.94 6.58
N ARG A 133 -15.08 -3.98 7.26
CA ARG A 133 -15.33 -5.37 6.91
C ARG A 133 -16.81 -5.71 7.00
N GLY A 134 -17.49 -5.31 8.09
CA GLY A 134 -18.91 -5.51 8.29
C GLY A 134 -19.74 -4.77 7.25
N ALA A 135 -19.46 -3.47 7.04
CA ALA A 135 -20.15 -2.65 6.04
C ALA A 135 -19.98 -3.21 4.61
N GLY A 136 -18.76 -3.63 4.25
CA GLY A 136 -18.51 -4.29 2.96
C GLY A 136 -19.28 -5.60 2.81
N SER A 137 -19.46 -6.37 3.90
CA SER A 137 -20.20 -7.64 3.89
C SER A 137 -21.72 -7.48 3.73
N LEU A 138 -22.26 -6.28 3.94
CA LEU A 138 -23.66 -5.96 3.61
C LEU A 138 -23.88 -5.80 2.10
N CYS A 139 -22.83 -5.57 1.32
CA CYS A 139 -22.87 -5.53 -0.12
C CYS A 139 -22.73 -6.95 -0.70
N SER A 140 -23.39 -7.22 -1.83
CA SER A 140 -23.17 -8.44 -2.60
C SER A 140 -21.88 -8.35 -3.40
N ALA A 141 -21.35 -9.50 -3.82
CA ALA A 141 -20.24 -9.52 -4.79
C ALA A 141 -20.58 -8.70 -6.04
N THR A 142 -19.76 -7.72 -6.36
CA THR A 142 -20.12 -6.72 -7.38
C THR A 142 -19.04 -6.61 -8.44
N PRO A 143 -19.36 -6.95 -9.72
CA PRO A 143 -18.50 -6.61 -10.84
C PRO A 143 -18.61 -5.11 -11.16
N TRP A 144 -17.48 -4.46 -11.37
CA TRP A 144 -17.44 -3.14 -11.99
C TRP A 144 -17.63 -3.27 -13.51
N PRO A 145 -18.04 -2.19 -14.22
CA PRO A 145 -18.20 -2.23 -15.66
C PRO A 145 -16.96 -2.75 -16.38
N THR A 146 -17.10 -3.71 -17.27
CA THR A 146 -16.00 -4.21 -18.10
C THR A 146 -15.67 -3.23 -19.23
N LEU A 147 -14.50 -3.39 -19.89
CA LEU A 147 -14.04 -2.51 -20.97
C LEU A 147 -15.10 -2.28 -22.10
N ASN A 148 -15.95 -3.27 -22.34
CA ASN A 148 -16.98 -3.21 -23.39
C ASN A 148 -18.32 -2.63 -22.91
N GLN A 149 -18.41 -2.20 -21.65
CA GLN A 149 -19.61 -1.61 -21.05
C GLN A 149 -19.47 -0.10 -20.89
N PRO A 150 -20.58 0.65 -20.83
CA PRO A 150 -20.55 2.06 -20.47
C PRO A 150 -19.82 2.25 -19.14
N GLY A 151 -18.84 3.15 -19.12
CA GLY A 151 -18.00 3.39 -17.94
C GLY A 151 -16.77 2.49 -17.82
N GLY A 152 -16.62 1.46 -18.65
CA GLY A 152 -15.45 0.55 -18.61
C GLY A 152 -14.11 1.18 -18.96
N TRP A 153 -14.12 2.41 -19.48
CA TRP A 153 -12.91 3.19 -19.78
C TRP A 153 -11.96 3.35 -18.58
N PHE A 154 -12.46 3.25 -17.34
CA PHE A 154 -11.63 3.42 -16.14
C PHE A 154 -10.55 2.33 -16.00
N HIS A 155 -10.76 1.15 -16.59
CA HIS A 155 -9.71 0.12 -16.66
C HIS A 155 -8.47 0.61 -17.41
N SER A 156 -8.67 1.47 -18.44
CA SER A 156 -7.57 1.98 -19.28
C SER A 156 -6.61 2.91 -18.50
N ILE A 157 -7.04 3.43 -17.35
CA ILE A 157 -6.17 4.18 -16.43
C ILE A 157 -5.01 3.29 -15.94
N PHE A 158 -5.30 2.00 -15.71
CA PHE A 158 -4.34 1.05 -15.17
C PHE A 158 -3.79 0.09 -16.23
N LYS A 159 -4.62 -0.28 -17.21
CA LYS A 159 -4.36 -1.33 -18.20
C LYS A 159 -4.69 -0.81 -19.59
N LEU A 160 -3.69 -0.33 -20.31
CA LEU A 160 -3.89 0.07 -21.70
C LEU A 160 -3.81 -1.15 -22.60
N THR A 161 -4.89 -1.46 -23.30
CA THR A 161 -4.94 -2.54 -24.28
C THR A 161 -5.04 -1.93 -25.67
N ILE A 162 -4.06 -2.22 -26.54
CA ILE A 162 -4.02 -1.76 -27.93
C ILE A 162 -4.18 -2.97 -28.84
N GLY A 163 -5.14 -2.92 -29.78
CA GLY A 163 -5.48 -4.01 -30.68
C GLY A 163 -6.74 -4.76 -30.27
N GLN A 164 -7.16 -5.73 -31.10
CA GLN A 164 -8.35 -6.54 -30.86
C GLN A 164 -8.02 -8.04 -30.97
N GLY A 165 -8.76 -8.87 -30.23
CA GLY A 165 -8.64 -10.33 -30.29
C GLY A 165 -7.24 -10.82 -29.83
N ARG A 166 -6.70 -11.84 -30.54
CA ARG A 166 -5.41 -12.48 -30.21
C ARG A 166 -4.20 -11.58 -30.43
N SER A 167 -4.33 -10.49 -31.18
CA SER A 167 -3.27 -9.50 -31.43
C SER A 167 -3.28 -8.33 -30.46
N ALA A 168 -4.13 -8.35 -29.43
CA ALA A 168 -4.17 -7.30 -28.44
C ALA A 168 -2.91 -7.30 -27.56
N SER A 169 -2.18 -6.20 -27.59
CA SER A 169 -1.02 -5.97 -26.70
C SER A 169 -1.49 -5.18 -25.50
N ARG A 170 -1.11 -5.64 -24.31
CA ARG A 170 -1.46 -5.01 -23.04
C ARG A 170 -0.24 -4.32 -22.45
N TYR A 171 -0.42 -3.08 -22.01
CA TYR A 171 0.62 -2.25 -21.42
C TYR A 171 0.22 -1.85 -19.99
N PRO A 172 1.14 -1.95 -19.00
CA PRO A 172 0.88 -1.65 -17.61
C PRO A 172 0.95 -0.13 -17.36
N LEU A 173 -0.04 0.63 -17.87
CA LEU A 173 -0.07 2.10 -17.72
C LEU A 173 -0.13 2.52 -16.24
N GLY A 174 -0.79 1.72 -15.40
CA GLY A 174 -0.86 1.93 -13.96
C GLY A 174 0.51 2.05 -13.30
N PHE A 175 1.51 1.35 -13.82
CA PHE A 175 2.86 1.43 -13.28
C PHE A 175 3.49 2.83 -13.42
N LEU A 176 3.20 3.53 -14.51
CA LEU A 176 3.67 4.92 -14.70
C LEU A 176 3.03 5.87 -13.66
N TRP A 177 1.74 5.70 -13.41
CA TRP A 177 1.05 6.47 -12.36
C TRP A 177 1.60 6.17 -10.97
N MET A 178 1.92 4.91 -10.69
CA MET A 178 2.51 4.52 -9.41
C MET A 178 3.89 5.16 -9.21
N ILE A 179 4.75 5.16 -10.23
CA ILE A 179 6.05 5.84 -10.18
C ILE A 179 5.85 7.35 -9.93
N LEU A 180 4.92 7.98 -10.64
CA LEU A 180 4.64 9.40 -10.46
C LEU A 180 4.19 9.71 -9.03
N LEU A 181 3.29 8.88 -8.46
CA LEU A 181 2.81 9.04 -7.08
C LEU A 181 3.91 8.80 -6.05
N VAL A 182 4.79 7.84 -6.29
CA VAL A 182 5.96 7.59 -5.42
C VAL A 182 6.89 8.80 -5.44
N ILE A 183 7.21 9.35 -6.61
CA ILE A 183 8.06 10.56 -6.72
C ILE A 183 7.40 11.74 -6.01
N LEU A 184 6.10 11.95 -6.23
CA LEU A 184 5.33 13.02 -5.60
C LEU A 184 5.35 12.88 -4.07
N MET A 185 5.07 11.69 -3.54
CA MET A 185 4.97 11.49 -2.10
C MET A 185 6.34 11.42 -1.41
N GLU A 186 7.39 10.96 -2.11
CA GLU A 186 8.77 11.11 -1.62
C GLU A 186 9.18 12.59 -1.57
N PHE A 187 8.77 13.39 -2.55
CA PHE A 187 8.98 14.84 -2.52
C PHE A 187 8.22 15.49 -1.36
N VAL A 188 6.94 15.11 -1.14
CA VAL A 188 6.13 15.59 -0.01
C VAL A 188 6.80 15.25 1.31
N LEU A 189 7.30 14.02 1.46
CA LEU A 189 7.94 13.54 2.69
C LEU A 189 9.25 14.31 2.99
N ASN A 190 10.10 14.54 1.98
CA ASN A 190 11.43 15.09 2.18
C ASN A 190 11.50 16.62 2.10
N HIS A 191 10.62 17.28 1.31
CA HIS A 191 10.77 18.69 0.96
C HIS A 191 9.66 19.59 1.50
N THR A 192 8.55 19.03 2.06
CA THR A 192 7.47 19.85 2.60
C THR A 192 7.51 19.95 4.12
N LYS A 193 6.78 20.93 4.67
CA LYS A 193 6.58 21.04 6.13
C LYS A 193 5.87 19.80 6.68
N PHE A 194 4.92 19.25 5.91
CA PHE A 194 4.16 18.06 6.31
C PHE A 194 5.09 16.88 6.59
N GLY A 195 5.97 16.52 5.66
CA GLY A 195 6.89 15.40 5.84
C GLY A 195 7.92 15.63 6.95
N ARG A 196 8.50 16.85 7.04
CA ARG A 196 9.43 17.18 8.13
C ARG A 196 8.79 17.05 9.51
N TYR A 197 7.54 17.51 9.66
CA TYR A 197 6.84 17.42 10.95
C TYR A 197 6.40 15.98 11.26
N THR A 198 6.03 15.20 10.24
CA THR A 198 5.75 13.76 10.38
C THR A 198 6.98 13.02 10.93
N ASN A 199 8.17 13.25 10.35
CA ASN A 199 9.42 12.66 10.84
C ASN A 199 9.78 13.15 12.26
N ALA A 200 9.60 14.44 12.55
CA ALA A 200 9.88 15.01 13.87
C ALA A 200 8.99 14.40 14.97
N ILE A 201 7.69 14.26 14.68
CA ILE A 201 6.71 13.65 15.60
C ILE A 201 7.06 12.18 15.86
N GLY A 202 7.44 11.43 14.82
CA GLY A 202 7.81 10.03 14.96
C GLY A 202 9.12 9.84 15.74
N SER A 203 10.07 10.77 15.60
CA SER A 203 11.34 10.71 16.33
C SER A 203 11.17 11.02 17.81
N ASN A 204 10.42 12.06 18.16
CA ASN A 204 10.08 12.42 19.52
C ASN A 204 8.88 13.35 19.58
N LYS A 205 7.74 12.79 19.96
CA LYS A 205 6.45 13.48 20.02
C LYS A 205 6.46 14.68 20.99
N GLU A 206 7.12 14.53 22.14
CA GLU A 206 7.17 15.57 23.16
C GLU A 206 8.07 16.73 22.72
N ALA A 207 9.25 16.43 22.20
CA ALA A 207 10.16 17.44 21.67
C ALA A 207 9.54 18.21 20.47
N ALA A 208 8.80 17.52 19.61
CA ALA A 208 8.07 18.14 18.52
C ALA A 208 7.00 19.13 19.03
N ALA A 209 6.25 18.73 20.07
CA ALA A 209 5.25 19.61 20.70
C ALA A 209 5.89 20.84 21.35
N LEU A 210 7.01 20.67 22.07
CA LEU A 210 7.77 21.78 22.68
C LEU A 210 8.36 22.74 21.62
N SER A 211 8.63 22.23 20.41
CA SER A 211 9.08 23.04 19.27
C SER A 211 7.94 23.77 18.55
N GLY A 212 6.70 23.75 19.11
CA GLY A 212 5.53 24.46 18.56
C GLY A 212 4.82 23.71 17.44
N ILE A 213 5.15 22.43 17.17
CA ILE A 213 4.44 21.63 16.16
C ILE A 213 3.08 21.19 16.73
N ASN A 214 1.99 21.45 15.97
CA ASN A 214 0.67 20.96 16.32
C ASN A 214 0.55 19.45 16.06
N VAL A 215 1.03 18.66 17.03
CA VAL A 215 1.08 17.19 16.94
C VAL A 215 -0.29 16.59 16.64
N LYS A 216 -1.37 17.10 17.29
CA LYS A 216 -2.73 16.57 17.07
C LYS A 216 -3.17 16.72 15.61
N PHE A 217 -2.96 17.90 15.03
CA PHE A 217 -3.30 18.16 13.64
C PHE A 217 -2.53 17.25 12.68
N TYR A 218 -1.23 17.09 12.85
CA TYR A 218 -0.41 16.25 11.97
C TYR A 218 -0.73 14.77 12.13
N HIS A 219 -1.07 14.29 13.34
CA HIS A 219 -1.59 12.94 13.53
C HIS A 219 -2.89 12.70 12.75
N VAL A 220 -3.84 13.64 12.78
CA VAL A 220 -5.05 13.53 11.96
C VAL A 220 -4.70 13.48 10.48
N MET A 221 -3.84 14.38 10.02
CA MET A 221 -3.49 14.51 8.60
C MET A 221 -2.78 13.28 8.02
N VAL A 222 -1.93 12.59 8.79
CA VAL A 222 -1.26 11.37 8.28
C VAL A 222 -2.26 10.24 8.04
N TYR A 223 -3.29 10.10 8.89
CA TYR A 223 -4.37 9.14 8.67
C TYR A 223 -5.32 9.56 7.55
N VAL A 224 -5.58 10.85 7.36
CA VAL A 224 -6.33 11.38 6.21
C VAL A 224 -5.61 11.04 4.90
N VAL A 225 -4.29 11.23 4.84
CA VAL A 225 -3.48 10.82 3.67
C VAL A 225 -3.54 9.31 3.48
N CYS A 226 -3.43 8.52 4.54
CA CYS A 226 -3.58 7.07 4.47
C CYS A 226 -4.94 6.67 3.89
N GLY A 227 -6.03 7.28 4.37
CA GLY A 227 -7.38 7.05 3.86
C GLY A 227 -7.56 7.48 2.40
N LEU A 228 -6.98 8.61 1.99
CA LEU A 228 -6.96 9.04 0.58
C LEU A 228 -6.38 7.95 -0.32
N PHE A 229 -5.20 7.43 0.03
CA PHE A 229 -4.53 6.38 -0.73
C PHE A 229 -5.29 5.05 -0.68
N THR A 230 -5.96 4.74 0.43
CA THR A 230 -6.86 3.57 0.53
C THR A 230 -8.06 3.71 -0.42
N GLY A 231 -8.64 4.89 -0.55
CA GLY A 231 -9.69 5.18 -1.53
C GLY A 231 -9.23 5.04 -2.97
N LEU A 232 -8.01 5.50 -3.30
CA LEU A 232 -7.38 5.29 -4.60
C LEU A 232 -7.08 3.80 -4.85
N ALA A 233 -6.65 3.07 -3.82
CA ALA A 233 -6.42 1.63 -3.89
C ALA A 233 -7.72 0.87 -4.19
N ALA A 234 -8.87 1.31 -3.69
CA ALA A 234 -10.18 0.73 -3.99
C ALA A 234 -10.50 0.80 -5.50
N ILE A 235 -10.17 1.92 -6.15
CA ILE A 235 -10.35 2.10 -7.60
C ILE A 235 -9.40 1.18 -8.36
N ALA A 236 -8.13 1.11 -7.97
CA ALA A 236 -7.16 0.22 -8.59
C ALA A 236 -7.55 -1.26 -8.43
N TYR A 237 -8.01 -1.65 -7.23
CA TYR A 237 -8.49 -3.00 -6.96
C TYR A 237 -9.68 -3.38 -7.86
N ALA A 238 -10.67 -2.49 -7.98
CA ALA A 238 -11.81 -2.68 -8.87
C ALA A 238 -11.42 -2.78 -10.36
N ALA A 239 -10.35 -2.08 -10.76
CA ALA A 239 -9.86 -2.12 -12.14
C ALA A 239 -9.10 -3.40 -12.49
N VAL A 240 -8.46 -4.05 -11.51
CA VAL A 240 -7.65 -5.26 -11.75
C VAL A 240 -8.39 -6.55 -11.40
N THR A 241 -9.35 -6.49 -10.49
CA THR A 241 -10.14 -7.63 -10.03
C THR A 241 -11.46 -7.71 -10.79
N PRO A 242 -11.77 -8.82 -11.45
CA PRO A 242 -12.99 -8.94 -12.29
C PRO A 242 -14.29 -8.72 -11.49
N THR A 243 -14.31 -9.16 -10.24
CA THR A 243 -15.47 -9.03 -9.35
C THR A 243 -14.96 -8.81 -7.93
N VAL A 244 -15.37 -7.71 -7.33
CA VAL A 244 -15.05 -7.42 -5.92
C VAL A 244 -15.95 -8.26 -5.04
N GLN A 245 -15.35 -9.04 -4.11
CA GLN A 245 -16.08 -9.94 -3.22
C GLN A 245 -15.96 -9.49 -1.77
N PRO A 246 -17.04 -9.57 -0.97
CA PRO A 246 -16.99 -9.31 0.46
C PRO A 246 -15.96 -10.20 1.16
N GLY A 247 -15.23 -9.64 2.12
CA GLY A 247 -14.28 -10.40 2.94
C GLY A 247 -12.88 -10.61 2.34
N THR A 248 -12.67 -10.28 1.05
CA THR A 248 -11.35 -10.49 0.39
C THR A 248 -10.27 -9.51 0.81
N GLY A 249 -10.63 -8.42 1.51
CA GLY A 249 -9.69 -7.39 1.96
C GLY A 249 -8.89 -7.75 3.21
N ALA A 250 -9.31 -8.77 3.96
CA ALA A 250 -8.63 -9.13 5.20
C ALA A 250 -7.26 -9.78 4.91
N GLY A 251 -6.20 -9.23 5.52
CA GLY A 251 -4.82 -9.66 5.32
C GLY A 251 -4.02 -8.85 4.29
N LEU A 252 -4.69 -8.12 3.38
CA LEU A 252 -3.99 -7.27 2.39
C LEU A 252 -3.26 -6.09 3.06
N GLU A 253 -3.75 -5.63 4.21
CA GLU A 253 -3.06 -4.63 5.02
C GLU A 253 -1.66 -5.10 5.46
N MET A 254 -1.50 -6.40 5.74
CA MET A 254 -0.22 -6.96 6.16
C MET A 254 0.80 -6.99 5.02
N ASP A 255 0.36 -7.22 3.79
CA ASP A 255 1.23 -7.14 2.61
C ASP A 255 1.76 -5.72 2.41
N ALA A 256 0.86 -4.73 2.52
CA ALA A 256 1.23 -3.32 2.40
C ALA A 256 2.19 -2.88 3.51
N ILE A 257 1.85 -3.16 4.78
CA ILE A 257 2.68 -2.83 5.96
C ILE A 257 4.02 -3.57 5.89
N GLY A 258 3.99 -4.86 5.52
CA GLY A 258 5.19 -5.68 5.35
C GLY A 258 6.14 -5.10 4.30
N GLY A 259 5.60 -4.68 3.16
CA GLY A 259 6.37 -4.00 2.12
C GLY A 259 6.99 -2.69 2.62
N VAL A 260 6.29 -1.91 3.44
CA VAL A 260 6.80 -0.67 4.04
C VAL A 260 7.98 -0.95 4.96
N PHE A 261 7.90 -1.94 5.84
CA PHE A 261 9.01 -2.32 6.73
C PHE A 261 10.19 -2.92 5.97
N VAL A 262 9.95 -3.81 5.01
CA VAL A 262 11.00 -4.33 4.12
C VAL A 262 11.70 -3.18 3.37
N GLY A 263 10.92 -2.16 2.99
CA GLY A 263 11.40 -0.93 2.33
C GLY A 263 12.23 -0.01 3.23
N GLY A 264 12.30 -0.27 4.55
CA GLY A 264 13.15 0.43 5.50
C GLY A 264 12.53 1.62 6.19
N VAL A 265 11.22 1.62 6.36
CA VAL A 265 10.56 2.51 7.32
C VAL A 265 10.82 1.96 8.72
N ALA A 266 11.28 2.82 9.63
CA ALA A 266 11.62 2.43 10.99
C ALA A 266 10.39 1.94 11.77
N ALA A 267 10.50 0.78 12.41
CA ALA A 267 9.42 0.23 13.21
C ALA A 267 9.13 1.08 14.47
N SER A 268 10.14 1.77 14.98
CA SER A 268 10.03 2.77 16.06
C SER A 268 9.45 4.11 15.60
N GLY A 269 9.33 4.35 14.30
CA GLY A 269 8.97 5.63 13.71
C GLY A 269 10.15 6.58 13.51
N GLY A 270 9.87 7.82 13.09
CA GLY A 270 10.85 8.91 12.94
C GLY A 270 11.63 8.92 11.65
N TYR A 271 11.63 7.84 10.89
CA TYR A 271 12.33 7.74 9.60
C TYR A 271 11.58 6.82 8.63
N GLY A 272 11.55 7.21 7.37
CA GLY A 272 10.97 6.40 6.31
C GLY A 272 11.26 6.96 4.92
N SER A 273 10.89 6.19 3.88
CA SER A 273 11.02 6.59 2.48
C SER A 273 9.96 5.90 1.64
N VAL A 274 9.26 6.68 0.83
CA VAL A 274 8.25 6.14 -0.11
C VAL A 274 8.91 5.37 -1.26
N VAL A 275 10.12 5.78 -1.67
CA VAL A 275 10.92 5.00 -2.64
C VAL A 275 11.33 3.66 -2.04
N GLY A 276 11.71 3.63 -0.75
CA GLY A 276 11.96 2.38 -0.03
C GLY A 276 10.72 1.48 -0.02
N THR A 277 9.56 2.06 0.31
CA THR A 277 8.26 1.37 0.28
C THR A 277 7.97 0.73 -1.09
N LEU A 278 8.21 1.44 -2.20
CA LEU A 278 8.08 0.89 -3.55
C LEU A 278 8.90 -0.40 -3.71
N VAL A 279 10.18 -0.35 -3.37
CA VAL A 279 11.09 -1.50 -3.51
C VAL A 279 10.65 -2.66 -2.59
N GLY A 280 10.22 -2.35 -1.36
CA GLY A 280 9.72 -3.36 -0.41
C GLY A 280 8.43 -4.05 -0.88
N ILE A 281 7.48 -3.32 -1.46
CA ILE A 281 6.26 -3.90 -2.05
C ILE A 281 6.61 -4.85 -3.19
N PHE A 282 7.61 -4.54 -4.02
CA PHE A 282 8.02 -5.44 -5.09
C PHE A 282 8.59 -6.77 -4.56
N VAL A 283 9.26 -6.80 -3.40
CA VAL A 283 9.66 -8.05 -2.76
C VAL A 283 8.44 -8.89 -2.40
N ILE A 284 7.45 -8.30 -1.74
CA ILE A 284 6.21 -9.00 -1.35
C ILE A 284 5.46 -9.52 -2.59
N MET A 285 5.31 -8.68 -3.61
CA MET A 285 4.63 -9.07 -4.86
C MET A 285 5.37 -10.17 -5.61
N LEU A 286 6.70 -10.12 -5.62
CA LEU A 286 7.53 -11.14 -6.24
C LEU A 286 7.38 -12.49 -5.53
N LEU A 287 7.31 -12.50 -4.21
CA LEU A 287 7.04 -13.71 -3.43
C LEU A 287 5.62 -14.24 -3.73
N LYS A 288 4.59 -13.38 -3.66
CA LYS A 288 3.19 -13.76 -3.93
C LYS A 288 2.99 -14.31 -5.33
N THR A 289 3.66 -13.73 -6.33
CA THR A 289 3.57 -14.19 -7.72
C THR A 289 4.45 -15.39 -7.99
N GLY A 290 5.68 -15.43 -7.46
CA GLY A 290 6.66 -16.47 -7.78
C GLY A 290 6.41 -17.81 -7.08
N LEU A 291 5.94 -17.80 -5.82
CA LEU A 291 5.76 -19.03 -5.05
C LEU A 291 4.76 -20.03 -5.68
N PRO A 292 3.62 -19.65 -6.27
CA PRO A 292 2.76 -20.56 -6.99
C PRO A 292 3.45 -21.26 -8.17
N TYR A 293 4.33 -20.58 -8.89
CA TYR A 293 5.05 -21.13 -10.03
C TYR A 293 6.11 -22.17 -9.66
N VAL A 294 6.48 -22.23 -8.38
CA VAL A 294 7.37 -23.30 -7.85
C VAL A 294 6.57 -24.38 -7.09
N GLY A 295 5.23 -24.39 -7.26
CA GLY A 295 4.35 -25.42 -6.70
C GLY A 295 3.93 -25.21 -5.24
N LEU A 296 4.21 -24.05 -4.66
CA LEU A 296 3.80 -23.73 -3.29
C LEU A 296 2.39 -23.16 -3.27
N GLN A 297 1.54 -23.71 -2.39
CA GLN A 297 0.16 -23.27 -2.21
C GLN A 297 0.07 -21.89 -1.53
N ALA A 298 -1.09 -21.23 -1.66
CA ALA A 298 -1.35 -19.90 -1.10
C ALA A 298 -1.05 -19.79 0.41
N ASN A 299 -1.25 -20.86 1.19
CA ASN A 299 -0.93 -20.89 2.62
C ASN A 299 0.56 -20.67 2.90
N TRP A 300 1.44 -21.17 2.05
CA TRP A 300 2.88 -20.94 2.15
C TRP A 300 3.26 -19.48 1.90
N GLN A 301 2.51 -18.77 1.04
CA GLN A 301 2.72 -17.34 0.82
C GLN A 301 2.53 -16.56 2.12
N GLN A 302 1.46 -16.84 2.88
CA GLN A 302 1.20 -16.17 4.16
C GLN A 302 2.30 -16.45 5.19
N ILE A 303 2.75 -17.72 5.28
CA ILE A 303 3.82 -18.11 6.20
C ILE A 303 5.12 -17.36 5.84
N ILE A 304 5.50 -17.36 4.56
CA ILE A 304 6.74 -16.74 4.10
C ILE A 304 6.68 -15.23 4.27
N THR A 305 5.56 -14.59 3.93
CA THR A 305 5.35 -13.15 4.15
C THR A 305 5.51 -12.79 5.63
N GLY A 306 4.89 -13.59 6.53
CA GLY A 306 5.04 -13.41 7.98
C GLY A 306 6.49 -13.52 8.46
N VAL A 307 7.23 -14.53 7.97
CA VAL A 307 8.65 -14.70 8.29
C VAL A 307 9.49 -13.54 7.77
N VAL A 308 9.27 -13.11 6.52
CA VAL A 308 9.98 -11.96 5.92
C VAL A 308 9.73 -10.70 6.74
N LEU A 309 8.50 -10.48 7.21
CA LEU A 309 8.15 -9.33 8.03
C LEU A 309 8.87 -9.35 9.38
N ILE A 310 8.87 -10.51 10.07
CA ILE A 310 9.62 -10.68 11.32
C ILE A 310 11.11 -10.37 11.11
N VAL A 311 11.71 -10.92 10.07
CA VAL A 311 13.14 -10.72 9.77
C VAL A 311 13.42 -9.24 9.47
N ALA A 312 12.57 -8.57 8.69
CA ALA A 312 12.73 -7.15 8.35
C ALA A 312 12.71 -6.27 9.61
N VAL A 313 11.72 -6.48 10.49
CA VAL A 313 11.58 -5.72 11.75
C VAL A 313 12.75 -6.02 12.71
N LEU A 314 13.18 -7.28 12.82
CA LEU A 314 14.34 -7.64 13.65
C LEU A 314 15.63 -6.97 13.17
N ILE A 315 15.87 -6.93 11.86
CA ILE A 315 17.04 -6.25 11.29
C ILE A 315 16.99 -4.75 11.62
N ASP A 316 15.83 -4.12 11.56
CA ASP A 316 15.66 -2.71 11.87
C ASP A 316 15.98 -2.43 13.34
N ILE A 317 15.40 -3.17 14.28
CA ILE A 317 15.66 -3.06 15.73
C ILE A 317 17.16 -3.26 16.05
N LEU A 318 17.81 -4.23 15.41
CA LEU A 318 19.22 -4.48 15.62
C LEU A 318 20.12 -3.35 15.11
N LYS A 319 19.74 -2.70 14.01
CA LYS A 319 20.46 -1.51 13.49
C LYS A 319 20.31 -0.32 14.42
N GLU A 320 19.11 -0.08 14.95
CA GLU A 320 18.81 1.00 15.87
C GLU A 320 19.66 0.87 17.15
N LYS A 321 19.72 -0.32 17.75
CA LYS A 321 20.57 -0.59 18.92
C LYS A 321 22.06 -0.33 18.66
N LYS A 322 22.56 -0.68 17.44
CA LYS A 322 23.97 -0.40 17.08
C LYS A 322 24.28 1.07 16.84
N SER A 323 23.29 1.89 16.52
CA SER A 323 23.50 3.33 16.31
C SER A 323 23.37 4.14 17.61
N ALA A 324 22.81 3.55 18.67
CA ALA A 324 22.66 4.16 19.99
C ALA A 324 23.88 3.93 20.90
N HIS A 325 24.82 3.04 20.51
CA HIS A 325 26.14 2.82 21.10
C HIS A 325 27.25 3.38 20.20
#